data_6f07d3dd94d4a34d1dd8577c30a9ef7b
#
_entry.id   6f07d3dd94d4a34d1dd8577c30a9ef7b
#
_cell.length_a   1.000
_cell.length_b   1.000
_cell.length_c   1.000
_cell.angle_alpha   90.00
_cell.angle_beta   90.00
_cell.angle_gamma   90.00
#
_symmetry.space_group_name_H-M   'P 1'
#
loop_
_entity.id
_entity.type
_entity.pdbx_description
1 polymer ?
#
loop_
_entity_poly.entity_id
_entity_poly.type
_entity_poly.pdbx_seq_one_letter_code
_entity_poly.pdbx_strand_id
1 'polypeptide(L)'
;MRDYNCIFCKIANGEIPSATVYEDDDFRAILDLGPASNGHTLILPKNHYKDLCEADETVMAKILPLAAKLGKSMKSQLGASGFNVVQNNGTSAGQTVFHLHVHVISRYEGGPDMVNWVPGKPEQDELAQTADALKAGL
;
A
#
# COMPACT_ATOMS: atom_id res chain seq x y z
N MET A 1 -15.78 -6.54 -7.98
CA MET A 1 -16.58 -5.82 -9.01
C MET A 1 -15.96 -4.44 -9.19
N ARG A 2 -16.00 -3.89 -10.38
CA ARG A 2 -15.42 -2.59 -10.71
C ARG A 2 -16.41 -1.46 -10.41
N ASP A 3 -15.91 -0.32 -9.90
CA ASP A 3 -16.68 0.92 -9.75
C ASP A 3 -16.32 1.91 -10.88
N TYR A 4 -17.28 2.21 -11.76
CA TYR A 4 -17.08 3.09 -12.92
C TYR A 4 -16.93 4.58 -12.55
N ASN A 5 -17.23 4.97 -11.32
CA ASN A 5 -17.01 6.32 -10.81
C ASN A 5 -15.66 6.48 -10.09
N CYS A 6 -14.97 5.37 -9.82
CA CYS A 6 -13.70 5.37 -9.11
C CYS A 6 -12.53 5.64 -10.07
N ILE A 7 -11.75 6.68 -9.79
CA ILE A 7 -10.58 7.02 -10.60
C ILE A 7 -9.53 5.90 -10.62
N PHE A 8 -9.31 5.22 -9.48
CA PHE A 8 -8.33 4.12 -9.40
C PHE A 8 -8.83 2.87 -10.14
N CYS A 9 -10.13 2.61 -10.17
CA CYS A 9 -10.68 1.59 -11.06
C CYS A 9 -10.39 1.88 -12.53
N LYS A 10 -10.54 3.14 -12.94
CA LYS A 10 -10.26 3.57 -14.32
C LYS A 10 -8.78 3.43 -14.68
N ILE A 11 -7.90 3.83 -13.77
CA ILE A 11 -6.44 3.70 -13.97
C ILE A 11 -6.05 2.22 -13.99
N ALA A 12 -6.50 1.43 -13.01
CA ALA A 12 -6.15 0.01 -12.91
C ALA A 12 -6.60 -0.80 -14.12
N ASN A 13 -7.69 -0.40 -14.76
CA ASN A 13 -8.23 -1.07 -15.95
C ASN A 13 -7.86 -0.39 -17.28
N GLY A 14 -6.95 0.59 -17.25
CA GLY A 14 -6.36 1.18 -18.46
C GLY A 14 -7.21 2.22 -19.17
N GLU A 15 -8.30 2.71 -18.57
CA GLU A 15 -9.11 3.79 -19.15
C GLU A 15 -8.43 5.16 -19.03
N ILE A 16 -7.66 5.36 -17.95
CA ILE A 16 -6.83 6.55 -17.75
C ILE A 16 -5.37 6.14 -17.87
N PRO A 17 -4.59 6.81 -18.74
CA PRO A 17 -3.16 6.53 -18.88
C PRO A 17 -2.40 6.69 -17.58
N SER A 18 -1.37 5.86 -17.40
CA SER A 18 -0.46 5.91 -16.25
C SER A 18 0.92 5.42 -16.63
N ALA A 19 1.93 5.78 -15.85
CA ALA A 19 3.26 5.17 -15.96
C ALA A 19 3.20 3.78 -15.30
N THR A 20 2.80 2.78 -16.08
CA THR A 20 2.61 1.41 -15.63
C THR A 20 3.94 0.68 -15.51
N VAL A 21 4.21 0.10 -14.35
CA VAL A 21 5.42 -0.67 -14.04
C VAL A 21 5.17 -2.17 -14.17
N TYR A 22 3.96 -2.62 -13.83
CA TYR A 22 3.57 -4.03 -13.86
C TYR A 22 2.06 -4.14 -14.09
N GLU A 23 1.64 -5.22 -14.74
CA GLU A 23 0.22 -5.55 -14.91
C GLU A 23 0.03 -7.05 -15.01
N ASP A 24 -1.01 -7.55 -14.35
CA ASP A 24 -1.54 -8.89 -14.51
C ASP A 24 -3.09 -8.87 -14.47
N ASP A 25 -3.73 -10.03 -14.30
CA ASP A 25 -5.19 -10.12 -14.28
C ASP A 25 -5.82 -9.43 -13.06
N ASP A 26 -5.10 -9.38 -11.93
CA ASP A 26 -5.61 -8.87 -10.66
C ASP A 26 -5.18 -7.43 -10.35
N PHE A 27 -3.99 -7.03 -10.84
CA PHE A 27 -3.34 -5.77 -10.45
C PHE A 27 -2.80 -4.97 -11.62
N ARG A 28 -2.71 -3.67 -11.39
CA ARG A 28 -1.81 -2.78 -12.12
C ARG A 28 -0.96 -2.01 -11.09
N ALA A 29 0.35 -1.99 -11.29
CA ALA A 29 1.28 -1.18 -10.52
C ALA A 29 1.71 0.03 -11.35
N ILE A 30 1.56 1.23 -10.78
CA ILE A 30 1.83 2.49 -11.45
C ILE A 30 2.75 3.36 -10.61
N LEU A 31 3.48 4.28 -11.23
CA LEU A 31 4.21 5.31 -10.49
C LEU A 31 3.24 6.35 -9.93
N ASP A 32 3.46 6.74 -8.67
CA ASP A 32 2.72 7.82 -8.03
C ASP A 32 3.12 9.16 -8.65
N LEU A 33 2.13 10.01 -8.98
CA LEU A 33 2.37 11.34 -9.54
C LEU A 33 2.82 12.37 -8.49
N GLY A 34 2.56 12.10 -7.20
CA GLY A 34 3.05 12.89 -6.07
C GLY A 34 4.03 12.08 -5.22
N PRO A 35 5.17 11.61 -5.78
CA PRO A 35 5.99 10.60 -5.13
C PRO A 35 6.71 11.10 -3.89
N ALA A 36 6.84 10.23 -2.89
CA ALA A 36 7.69 10.47 -1.73
C ALA A 36 9.18 10.28 -2.06
N SER A 37 9.47 9.52 -3.13
CA SER A 37 10.82 9.26 -3.63
C SER A 37 10.76 8.87 -5.11
N ASN A 38 11.91 8.87 -5.78
CA ASN A 38 11.99 8.36 -7.14
C ASN A 38 11.71 6.84 -7.14
N GLY A 39 10.67 6.44 -7.86
CA GLY A 39 10.25 5.04 -7.94
C GLY A 39 9.07 4.67 -7.03
N HIS A 40 8.51 5.62 -6.27
CA HIS A 40 7.29 5.40 -5.47
C HIS A 40 6.18 4.83 -6.34
N THR A 41 5.79 3.60 -6.07
CA THR A 41 4.85 2.80 -6.86
C THR A 41 3.59 2.53 -6.07
N LEU A 42 2.45 2.53 -6.75
CA LEU A 42 1.15 2.11 -6.21
C LEU A 42 0.73 0.80 -6.83
N ILE A 43 0.40 -0.19 -6.01
CA ILE A 43 -0.27 -1.42 -6.46
C ILE A 43 -1.77 -1.20 -6.36
N LEU A 44 -2.47 -1.28 -7.49
CA LEU A 44 -3.92 -1.10 -7.58
C LEU A 44 -4.59 -2.42 -7.97
N PRO A 45 -5.46 -2.99 -7.14
CA PRO A 45 -6.34 -4.06 -7.58
C PRO A 45 -7.26 -3.57 -8.72
N LYS A 46 -7.50 -4.42 -9.71
CA LYS A 46 -8.42 -4.12 -10.83
C LYS A 46 -9.87 -4.11 -10.39
N ASN A 47 -10.23 -4.93 -9.39
CA ASN A 47 -11.51 -4.87 -8.71
C ASN A 47 -11.53 -3.77 -7.67
N HIS A 48 -12.71 -3.22 -7.45
CA HIS A 48 -12.91 -2.20 -6.42
C HIS A 48 -13.07 -2.86 -5.05
N TYR A 49 -12.21 -2.47 -4.12
CA TYR A 49 -12.34 -2.69 -2.69
C TYR A 49 -12.06 -1.34 -2.03
N LYS A 50 -12.85 -0.96 -1.06
CA LYS A 50 -12.64 0.30 -0.35
C LYS A 50 -11.32 0.30 0.43
N ASP A 51 -11.08 -0.79 1.15
CA ASP A 51 -9.90 -0.97 2.01
C ASP A 51 -9.62 -2.47 2.23
N LEU A 52 -8.68 -2.81 3.13
CA LEU A 52 -8.34 -4.20 3.44
C LEU A 52 -9.50 -5.01 4.01
N CYS A 53 -10.41 -4.38 4.75
CA CYS A 53 -11.52 -5.09 5.40
C CYS A 53 -12.55 -5.63 4.38
N GLU A 54 -12.62 -5.01 3.20
CA GLU A 54 -13.51 -5.43 2.11
C GLU A 54 -12.81 -6.32 1.07
N ALA A 55 -11.48 -6.38 1.09
CA ALA A 55 -10.73 -7.05 0.03
C ALA A 55 -10.85 -8.57 0.11
N ASP A 56 -10.87 -9.20 -1.08
CA ASP A 56 -10.83 -10.64 -1.24
C ASP A 56 -9.48 -11.20 -0.76
N GLU A 57 -9.51 -12.22 0.09
CA GLU A 57 -8.31 -12.83 0.65
C GLU A 57 -7.35 -13.38 -0.40
N THR A 58 -7.88 -13.92 -1.51
CA THR A 58 -7.06 -14.47 -2.60
C THR A 58 -6.30 -13.37 -3.34
N VAL A 59 -6.89 -12.18 -3.47
CA VAL A 59 -6.25 -10.99 -4.01
C VAL A 59 -5.21 -10.44 -3.04
N MET A 60 -5.58 -10.30 -1.76
CA MET A 60 -4.66 -9.80 -0.73
C MET A 60 -3.40 -10.67 -0.59
N ALA A 61 -3.52 -11.97 -0.69
CA ALA A 61 -2.40 -12.90 -0.59
C ALA A 61 -1.31 -12.66 -1.68
N LYS A 62 -1.66 -12.02 -2.79
CA LYS A 62 -0.74 -11.73 -3.89
C LYS A 62 -0.03 -10.37 -3.78
N ILE A 63 -0.48 -9.50 -2.88
CA ILE A 63 0.02 -8.12 -2.77
C ILE A 63 1.48 -8.09 -2.28
N LEU A 64 1.80 -8.77 -1.18
CA LEU A 64 3.16 -8.77 -0.63
C LEU A 64 4.18 -9.44 -1.55
N PRO A 65 3.89 -10.57 -2.21
CA PRO A 65 4.77 -11.11 -3.25
C PRO A 65 5.05 -10.11 -4.38
N LEU A 66 4.05 -9.38 -4.85
CA LEU A 66 4.23 -8.33 -5.86
C LEU A 66 5.05 -7.16 -5.32
N ALA A 67 4.78 -6.70 -4.10
CA ALA A 67 5.56 -5.66 -3.45
C ALA A 67 7.05 -6.06 -3.32
N ALA A 68 7.33 -7.32 -2.99
CA ALA A 68 8.70 -7.83 -2.92
C ALA A 68 9.40 -7.80 -4.29
N LYS A 69 8.71 -8.15 -5.36
CA LYS A 69 9.25 -8.03 -6.74
C LYS A 69 9.60 -6.59 -7.09
N LEU A 70 8.69 -5.66 -6.81
CA LEU A 70 8.91 -4.24 -7.05
C LEU A 70 10.08 -3.70 -6.23
N GLY A 71 10.17 -4.06 -4.95
CA GLY A 71 11.28 -3.68 -4.09
C GLY A 71 12.64 -4.19 -4.58
N LYS A 72 12.71 -5.42 -5.05
CA LYS A 72 13.92 -5.97 -5.67
C LYS A 72 14.32 -5.20 -6.92
N SER A 73 13.35 -4.83 -7.75
CA SER A 73 13.57 -4.00 -8.94
C SER A 73 14.05 -2.59 -8.58
N MET A 74 13.47 -1.97 -7.55
CA MET A 74 13.93 -0.67 -7.06
C MET A 74 15.40 -0.71 -6.63
N LYS A 75 15.81 -1.78 -5.95
CA LYS A 75 17.21 -1.95 -5.53
C LYS A 75 18.14 -2.15 -6.72
N SER A 76 17.80 -3.03 -7.64
CA SER A 76 18.68 -3.39 -8.77
C SER A 76 18.72 -2.32 -9.86
N GLN A 77 17.63 -1.62 -10.13
CA GLN A 77 17.51 -0.69 -11.25
C GLN A 77 17.64 0.78 -10.85
N LEU A 78 17.23 1.15 -9.63
CA LEU A 78 17.25 2.52 -9.16
C LEU A 78 18.30 2.80 -8.10
N GLY A 79 19.00 1.78 -7.62
CA GLY A 79 20.00 1.92 -6.56
C GLY A 79 19.40 2.18 -5.18
N ALA A 80 18.13 1.84 -4.96
CA ALA A 80 17.51 1.97 -3.66
C ALA A 80 18.21 1.07 -2.63
N SER A 81 18.43 1.58 -1.42
CA SER A 81 19.00 0.80 -0.31
C SER A 81 17.95 0.05 0.49
N GLY A 82 16.69 0.46 0.38
CA GLY A 82 15.54 -0.15 1.03
C GLY A 82 14.23 0.28 0.39
N PHE A 83 13.13 -0.21 0.94
CA PHE A 83 11.79 0.23 0.55
C PHE A 83 10.79 0.02 1.69
N ASN A 84 9.75 0.84 1.70
CA ASN A 84 8.62 0.68 2.61
C ASN A 84 7.39 0.17 1.84
N VAL A 85 6.60 -0.65 2.51
CA VAL A 85 5.27 -1.05 2.05
C VAL A 85 4.26 -0.43 3.00
N VAL A 86 3.39 0.43 2.49
CA VAL A 86 2.41 1.18 3.29
C VAL A 86 1.03 1.01 2.71
N GLN A 87 0.06 0.73 3.56
CA GLN A 87 -1.34 0.65 3.18
C GLN A 87 -2.17 1.33 4.26
N ASN A 88 -3.10 2.20 3.85
CA ASN A 88 -3.91 3.01 4.75
C ASN A 88 -5.38 2.61 4.66
N ASN A 89 -6.02 2.39 5.81
CA ASN A 89 -7.43 2.04 5.93
C ASN A 89 -8.16 3.08 6.76
N GLY A 90 -9.01 3.87 6.10
CA GLY A 90 -9.77 4.93 6.73
C GLY A 90 -9.07 6.28 6.71
N THR A 91 -9.86 7.34 6.86
CA THR A 91 -9.40 8.74 6.78
C THR A 91 -8.38 9.07 7.87
N SER A 92 -8.62 8.62 9.12
CA SER A 92 -7.69 8.87 10.24
C SER A 92 -6.36 8.15 10.11
N ALA A 93 -6.27 7.16 9.23
CA ALA A 93 -5.02 6.47 8.88
C ALA A 93 -4.35 7.06 7.62
N GLY A 94 -4.87 8.14 7.05
CA GLY A 94 -4.30 8.82 5.88
C GLY A 94 -4.82 8.33 4.53
N GLN A 95 -5.89 7.51 4.51
CA GLN A 95 -6.51 7.13 3.24
C GLN A 95 -7.27 8.30 2.64
N THR A 96 -6.93 8.69 1.41
CA THR A 96 -7.56 9.80 0.68
C THR A 96 -8.38 9.33 -0.52
N VAL A 97 -8.02 8.20 -1.13
CA VAL A 97 -8.77 7.56 -2.20
C VAL A 97 -9.32 6.23 -1.69
N PHE A 98 -10.65 6.07 -1.72
CA PHE A 98 -11.34 4.89 -1.18
C PHE A 98 -11.43 3.77 -2.23
N HIS A 99 -10.29 3.40 -2.71
CA HIS A 99 -9.98 2.21 -3.48
C HIS A 99 -8.67 1.66 -2.90
N LEU A 100 -8.68 0.41 -2.44
CA LEU A 100 -7.52 -0.24 -1.86
C LEU A 100 -6.29 -0.05 -2.75
N HIS A 101 -5.25 0.49 -2.19
CA HIS A 101 -3.97 0.63 -2.87
C HIS A 101 -2.83 0.48 -1.88
N VAL A 102 -1.72 -0.04 -2.36
CA VAL A 102 -0.53 -0.30 -1.56
C VAL A 102 0.63 0.49 -2.13
N HIS A 103 1.21 1.33 -1.28
CA HIS A 103 2.41 2.09 -1.60
C HIS A 103 3.64 1.19 -1.44
N VAL A 104 4.49 1.15 -2.46
CA VAL A 104 5.84 0.60 -2.38
C VAL A 104 6.79 1.75 -2.65
N ILE A 105 7.51 2.17 -1.61
CA ILE A 105 8.28 3.42 -1.62
C ILE A 105 9.75 3.11 -1.48
N SER A 106 10.50 3.38 -2.55
CA SER A 106 11.95 3.25 -2.57
C SER A 106 12.62 4.21 -1.59
N ARG A 107 13.66 3.73 -0.90
CA ARG A 107 14.45 4.51 0.03
C ARG A 107 15.91 4.53 -0.39
N TYR A 108 16.54 5.66 -0.21
CA TYR A 108 17.92 5.92 -0.60
C TYR A 108 18.75 6.37 0.59
N GLU A 109 20.06 6.07 0.57
CA GLU A 109 20.99 6.55 1.57
C GLU A 109 20.91 8.08 1.71
N GLY A 110 20.80 8.57 2.95
CA GLY A 110 20.71 10.01 3.23
C GLY A 110 19.36 10.66 2.91
N GLY A 111 18.37 9.87 2.47
CA GLY A 111 17.02 10.35 2.25
C GLY A 111 16.24 10.56 3.57
N PRO A 112 15.07 11.22 3.52
CA PRO A 112 14.25 11.45 4.70
C PRO A 112 13.65 10.14 5.23
N ASP A 113 13.48 10.06 6.55
CA ASP A 113 12.74 8.97 7.20
C ASP A 113 11.25 9.08 6.85
N MET A 114 10.65 7.94 6.58
CA MET A 114 9.24 7.92 6.24
C MET A 114 8.32 7.78 7.45
N VAL A 115 8.76 7.03 8.44
CA VAL A 115 7.97 6.74 9.63
C VAL A 115 8.54 7.54 10.80
N ASN A 116 7.73 8.45 11.29
CA ASN A 116 8.13 9.33 12.39
C ASN A 116 7.04 9.31 13.47
N TRP A 117 7.06 8.25 14.31
CA TRP A 117 6.21 8.20 15.49
C TRP A 117 7.04 8.36 16.76
N VAL A 118 6.43 8.92 17.80
CA VAL A 118 6.99 8.97 19.12
C VAL A 118 6.56 7.71 19.89
N PRO A 119 7.49 6.85 20.34
CA PRO A 119 7.12 5.67 21.11
C PRO A 119 6.38 6.04 22.38
N GLY A 120 5.23 5.38 22.60
CA GLY A 120 4.50 5.48 23.85
C GLY A 120 5.15 4.66 24.95
N LYS A 121 4.64 4.80 26.18
CA LYS A 121 5.12 4.06 27.36
C LYS A 121 3.91 3.50 28.13
N PRO A 122 3.17 2.54 27.55
CA PRO A 122 2.01 1.96 28.23
C PRO A 122 2.45 1.10 29.42
N GLU A 123 1.60 1.02 30.45
CA GLU A 123 1.76 0.07 31.55
C GLU A 123 1.40 -1.36 31.09
N GLN A 124 1.91 -2.38 31.80
CA GLN A 124 1.68 -3.78 31.39
C GLN A 124 0.22 -4.20 31.47
N ASP A 125 -0.52 -3.72 32.45
CA ASP A 125 -1.95 -4.00 32.57
C ASP A 125 -2.78 -3.35 31.46
N GLU A 126 -2.42 -2.15 31.00
CA GLU A 126 -3.02 -1.50 29.82
C GLU A 126 -2.81 -2.35 28.55
N LEU A 127 -1.59 -2.85 28.35
CA LEU A 127 -1.27 -3.74 27.24
C LEU A 127 -2.08 -5.03 27.30
N ALA A 128 -2.21 -5.65 28.48
CA ALA A 128 -2.97 -6.88 28.68
C ALA A 128 -4.46 -6.68 28.38
N GLN A 129 -5.05 -5.60 28.87
CA GLN A 129 -6.46 -5.25 28.61
C GLN A 129 -6.72 -5.01 27.13
N THR A 130 -5.83 -4.28 26.47
CA THR A 130 -5.92 -4.02 25.01
C THR A 130 -5.81 -5.32 24.22
N ALA A 131 -4.87 -6.20 24.59
CA ALA A 131 -4.70 -7.49 23.95
C ALA A 131 -5.96 -8.36 24.07
N ASP A 132 -6.58 -8.39 25.24
CA ASP A 132 -7.81 -9.15 25.48
C ASP A 132 -8.99 -8.59 24.67
N ALA A 133 -9.11 -7.27 24.59
CA ALA A 133 -10.14 -6.62 23.78
C ALA A 133 -9.99 -6.97 22.29
N LEU A 134 -8.76 -6.94 21.76
CA LEU A 134 -8.49 -7.29 20.36
C LEU A 134 -8.79 -8.77 20.08
N LYS A 135 -8.38 -9.69 20.96
CA LYS A 135 -8.68 -11.12 20.84
C LYS A 135 -10.18 -11.40 20.78
N ALA A 136 -10.98 -10.65 21.54
CA ALA A 136 -12.44 -10.81 21.56
C ALA A 136 -13.09 -10.44 20.21
N GLY A 137 -12.42 -9.66 19.36
CA GLY A 137 -12.90 -9.26 18.04
C GLY A 137 -12.39 -10.13 16.89
N LEU A 138 -11.49 -11.06 17.14
CA LEU A 138 -10.96 -11.98 16.14
C LEU A 138 -11.81 -13.28 16.00
#